data_44817a392a0bb5fc3bd1f3353c804857
#
_entry.id   44817a392a0bb5fc3bd1f3353c804857
#
_cell.length_a   1.000
_cell.length_b   1.000
_cell.length_c   1.000
_cell.angle_alpha   90.00
_cell.angle_beta   90.00
_cell.angle_gamma   90.00
#
_symmetry.space_group_name_H-M   'P 1'
#
loop_
_entity.id
_entity.type
_entity.pdbx_description
1 polymer ?
#
loop_
_entity_poly.entity_id
_entity_poly.type
_entity_poly.pdbx_seq_one_letter_code
_entity_poly.pdbx_strand_id
1 'polypeptide(L)'
;MSASAVPPQPKVRWGFLWQVSFIAGLGGILYGFDMGVIAAALVYVRESFELSTIMQELVVSVVLVGAMGGALGGGAIADRIGRRATLLWGAALFLAGSVLAFAAPGVVLLIVARALLGIAIGFTSVTAPVYVSELAPPQSRGMLIGLYQFALTVGIALADLVGYWLASQHGWRMMFGIGAIPAAVFLVCILTLPESPRWLLAQNRDHEAEAVLSTYTDGPGAQVLLEDIRAGLQVKMEQRWSALWSPAVRMSLLIAVGFTVLQQATGINTIIYYGPKIFTLAGIASSEDAILATLLVAVTNVLATIIALVLVDRVGRKPLLYWGVGGMTISLVLLAYSFHAPSAFGAPPGIVATVCLMVYITCFAFSMGPIAWILVSEIFPLRVRGRGVAAASLGSGACNFAVSVTFLSLIHAAGNSVTFLIYAAFCIFTLFFVRFVIPETRGRELESISSEANAVAQ
;
A
#
# COMPACT_ATOMS: atom_id res chain seq x y z
N MET A 1 -32.19 38.35 -12.90
CA MET A 1 -31.11 37.49 -12.39
C MET A 1 -31.80 36.39 -11.60
N SER A 2 -32.09 35.24 -12.21
CA SER A 2 -32.67 34.08 -11.52
C SER A 2 -31.53 33.44 -10.73
N ALA A 3 -31.70 33.32 -9.43
CA ALA A 3 -30.82 32.51 -8.59
C ALA A 3 -30.79 31.11 -9.19
N SER A 4 -29.65 30.68 -9.70
CA SER A 4 -29.42 29.31 -10.13
C SER A 4 -29.59 28.43 -8.90
N ALA A 5 -30.69 27.71 -8.80
CA ALA A 5 -30.98 26.76 -7.76
C ALA A 5 -29.79 25.75 -7.76
N VAL A 6 -29.04 25.69 -6.68
CA VAL A 6 -28.05 24.64 -6.47
C VAL A 6 -28.77 23.30 -6.64
N PRO A 7 -28.33 22.44 -7.59
CA PRO A 7 -29.02 21.18 -7.82
C PRO A 7 -29.09 20.39 -6.50
N PRO A 8 -30.24 19.75 -6.21
CA PRO A 8 -30.39 19.00 -4.98
C PRO A 8 -29.32 17.90 -4.89
N GLN A 9 -28.59 17.85 -3.79
CA GLN A 9 -27.58 16.82 -3.58
C GLN A 9 -28.26 15.43 -3.61
N PRO A 10 -27.73 14.48 -4.40
CA PRO A 10 -28.33 13.15 -4.52
C PRO A 10 -28.40 12.45 -3.15
N LYS A 11 -29.58 11.94 -2.80
CA LYS A 11 -29.75 11.14 -1.59
C LYS A 11 -29.09 9.78 -1.81
N VAL A 12 -27.96 9.56 -1.19
CA VAL A 12 -27.16 8.35 -1.35
C VAL A 12 -27.49 7.32 -0.27
N ARG A 13 -27.65 6.07 -0.66
CA ARG A 13 -27.84 4.93 0.26
C ARG A 13 -26.47 4.49 0.80
N TRP A 14 -26.11 4.97 1.97
CA TRP A 14 -24.83 4.68 2.63
C TRP A 14 -24.56 3.20 2.83
N GLY A 15 -25.59 2.38 3.07
CA GLY A 15 -25.42 0.93 3.23
C GLY A 15 -24.75 0.27 2.04
N PHE A 16 -25.11 0.64 0.81
CA PHE A 16 -24.48 0.14 -0.40
C PHE A 16 -23.02 0.59 -0.51
N LEU A 17 -22.72 1.85 -0.23
CA LEU A 17 -21.34 2.37 -0.27
C LEU A 17 -20.43 1.68 0.76
N TRP A 18 -20.95 1.44 1.97
CA TRP A 18 -20.22 0.68 2.97
C TRP A 18 -19.97 -0.76 2.53
N GLN A 19 -20.96 -1.42 1.91
CA GLN A 19 -20.78 -2.76 1.34
C GLN A 19 -19.68 -2.78 0.28
N VAL A 20 -19.72 -1.86 -0.68
CA VAL A 20 -18.69 -1.74 -1.73
C VAL A 20 -17.31 -1.52 -1.12
N SER A 21 -17.19 -0.59 -0.17
CA SER A 21 -15.91 -0.26 0.46
C SER A 21 -15.38 -1.39 1.33
N PHE A 22 -16.24 -2.10 2.04
CA PHE A 22 -15.87 -3.29 2.81
C PHE A 22 -15.33 -4.40 1.89
N ILE A 23 -16.05 -4.69 0.79
CA ILE A 23 -15.61 -5.70 -0.16
C ILE A 23 -14.30 -5.30 -0.83
N ALA A 24 -14.14 -4.04 -1.24
CA ALA A 24 -12.87 -3.55 -1.76
C ALA A 24 -11.74 -3.61 -0.70
N GLY A 25 -12.08 -3.38 0.57
CA GLY A 25 -11.18 -3.53 1.72
C GLY A 25 -10.67 -4.96 1.89
N LEU A 26 -11.44 -6.00 1.53
CA LEU A 26 -10.94 -7.39 1.51
C LEU A 26 -9.73 -7.54 0.58
N GLY A 27 -9.69 -6.81 -0.55
CA GLY A 27 -8.50 -6.73 -1.40
C GLY A 27 -7.29 -6.13 -0.67
N GLY A 28 -7.52 -5.13 0.19
CA GLY A 28 -6.51 -4.57 1.09
C GLY A 28 -6.03 -5.61 2.13
N ILE A 29 -6.96 -6.33 2.76
CA ILE A 29 -6.63 -7.42 3.71
C ILE A 29 -5.76 -8.48 3.03
N LEU A 30 -6.08 -8.90 1.81
CA LEU A 30 -5.31 -9.88 1.05
C LEU A 30 -3.90 -9.40 0.77
N TYR A 31 -3.75 -8.14 0.36
CA TYR A 31 -2.44 -7.53 0.15
C TYR A 31 -1.62 -7.50 1.45
N GLY A 32 -2.21 -7.00 2.53
CA GLY A 32 -1.56 -6.95 3.84
C GLY A 32 -1.22 -8.34 4.39
N PHE A 33 -2.12 -9.31 4.22
CA PHE A 33 -1.90 -10.69 4.63
C PHE A 33 -0.68 -11.30 3.92
N ASP A 34 -0.55 -11.11 2.60
CA ASP A 34 0.62 -11.61 1.87
C ASP A 34 1.92 -10.93 2.32
N MET A 35 1.87 -9.63 2.62
CA MET A 35 3.03 -8.90 3.15
C MET A 35 3.48 -9.40 4.52
N GLY A 36 2.54 -9.69 5.42
CA GLY A 36 2.84 -10.14 6.77
C GLY A 36 3.21 -11.63 6.84
N VAL A 37 2.48 -12.49 6.13
CA VAL A 37 2.64 -13.95 6.23
C VAL A 37 4.05 -14.43 5.89
N ILE A 38 4.73 -13.76 4.98
CA ILE A 38 6.09 -14.13 4.57
C ILE A 38 7.10 -13.96 5.73
N ALA A 39 6.88 -13.00 6.63
CA ALA A 39 7.78 -12.74 7.75
C ALA A 39 7.89 -13.95 8.67
N ALA A 40 6.76 -14.51 9.10
CA ALA A 40 6.73 -15.70 9.94
C ALA A 40 7.07 -16.97 9.14
N ALA A 41 6.52 -17.11 7.94
CA ALA A 41 6.72 -18.29 7.12
C ALA A 41 8.19 -18.47 6.71
N LEU A 42 8.93 -17.39 6.43
CA LEU A 42 10.33 -17.45 5.99
C LEU A 42 11.24 -18.16 6.99
N VAL A 43 10.96 -18.04 8.29
CA VAL A 43 11.71 -18.72 9.36
C VAL A 43 11.73 -20.24 9.10
N TYR A 44 10.57 -20.81 8.84
CA TYR A 44 10.39 -22.26 8.65
C TYR A 44 10.64 -22.73 7.21
N VAL A 45 10.34 -21.90 6.21
CA VAL A 45 10.65 -22.17 4.78
C VAL A 45 12.16 -22.30 4.57
N ARG A 46 12.95 -21.42 5.23
CA ARG A 46 14.39 -21.47 5.22
C ARG A 46 14.92 -22.82 5.71
N GLU A 47 14.39 -23.30 6.81
CA GLU A 47 14.79 -24.59 7.41
C GLU A 47 14.32 -25.77 6.55
N SER A 48 13.08 -25.73 6.04
CA SER A 48 12.49 -26.82 5.25
C SER A 48 13.18 -27.05 3.91
N PHE A 49 13.75 -26.02 3.30
CA PHE A 49 14.39 -26.09 1.99
C PHE A 49 15.88 -25.71 2.02
N GLU A 50 16.48 -25.54 3.19
CA GLU A 50 17.89 -25.15 3.39
C GLU A 50 18.32 -23.95 2.54
N LEU A 51 17.47 -22.88 2.57
CA LEU A 51 17.62 -21.75 1.66
C LEU A 51 18.87 -20.92 1.95
N SER A 52 19.69 -20.68 0.91
CA SER A 52 20.72 -19.67 0.93
C SER A 52 20.15 -18.27 1.14
N THR A 53 20.97 -17.29 1.54
CA THR A 53 20.56 -15.89 1.74
C THR A 53 19.89 -15.32 0.49
N ILE A 54 20.49 -15.51 -0.68
CA ILE A 54 19.94 -15.01 -1.96
C ILE A 54 18.58 -15.65 -2.26
N MET A 55 18.41 -16.94 -1.97
CA MET A 55 17.14 -17.61 -2.20
C MET A 55 16.04 -17.13 -1.24
N GLN A 56 16.37 -16.82 0.01
CA GLN A 56 15.46 -16.19 0.96
C GLN A 56 14.99 -14.81 0.45
N GLU A 57 15.93 -13.98 0.03
CA GLU A 57 15.64 -12.66 -0.57
C GLU A 57 14.76 -12.78 -1.81
N LEU A 58 15.00 -13.76 -2.67
CA LEU A 58 14.19 -14.01 -3.87
C LEU A 58 12.76 -14.44 -3.50
N VAL A 59 12.59 -15.38 -2.58
CA VAL A 59 11.26 -15.83 -2.11
C VAL A 59 10.46 -14.68 -1.54
N VAL A 60 11.10 -13.76 -0.81
CA VAL A 60 10.43 -12.55 -0.27
C VAL A 60 10.10 -11.56 -1.36
N SER A 61 11.05 -11.24 -2.25
CA SER A 61 10.93 -10.09 -3.16
C SER A 61 10.21 -10.39 -4.48
N VAL A 62 10.10 -11.65 -4.91
CA VAL A 62 9.50 -12.00 -6.21
C VAL A 62 8.03 -11.57 -6.32
N VAL A 63 7.29 -11.52 -5.22
CA VAL A 63 5.92 -11.02 -5.17
C VAL A 63 5.84 -9.56 -5.64
N LEU A 64 6.87 -8.75 -5.36
CA LEU A 64 6.93 -7.35 -5.77
C LEU A 64 7.08 -7.21 -7.29
N VAL A 65 7.84 -8.11 -7.93
CA VAL A 65 7.94 -8.18 -9.39
C VAL A 65 6.57 -8.52 -9.99
N GLY A 66 5.90 -9.53 -9.43
CA GLY A 66 4.54 -9.88 -9.80
C GLY A 66 3.57 -8.70 -9.65
N ALA A 67 3.65 -7.98 -8.50
CA ALA A 67 2.79 -6.84 -8.20
C ALA A 67 3.01 -5.67 -9.16
N MET A 68 4.26 -5.36 -9.52
CA MET A 68 4.56 -4.36 -10.54
C MET A 68 3.99 -4.75 -11.91
N GLY A 69 4.19 -5.99 -12.35
CA GLY A 69 3.62 -6.50 -13.60
C GLY A 69 2.09 -6.48 -13.58
N GLY A 70 1.50 -6.93 -12.48
CA GLY A 70 0.06 -6.89 -12.26
C GLY A 70 -0.51 -5.47 -12.25
N ALA A 71 0.16 -4.52 -11.61
CA ALA A 71 -0.27 -3.13 -11.57
C ALA A 71 -0.20 -2.46 -12.95
N LEU A 72 0.87 -2.72 -13.72
CA LEU A 72 1.01 -2.23 -15.10
C LEU A 72 -0.07 -2.76 -16.04
N GLY A 73 -0.35 -4.07 -15.95
CA GLY A 73 -1.38 -4.71 -16.77
C GLY A 73 -2.80 -4.46 -16.26
N GLY A 74 -2.97 -4.40 -14.95
CA GLY A 74 -4.27 -4.34 -14.28
C GLY A 74 -5.11 -3.15 -14.67
N GLY A 75 -4.52 -1.96 -14.78
CA GLY A 75 -5.21 -0.77 -15.25
C GLY A 75 -5.76 -0.92 -16.67
N ALA A 76 -4.92 -1.39 -17.61
CA ALA A 76 -5.33 -1.61 -18.99
C ALA A 76 -6.38 -2.71 -19.14
N ILE A 77 -6.27 -3.76 -18.32
CA ILE A 77 -7.24 -4.85 -18.25
C ILE A 77 -8.56 -4.31 -17.69
N ALA A 78 -8.53 -3.56 -16.58
CA ALA A 78 -9.72 -2.97 -15.97
C ALA A 78 -10.46 -2.01 -16.92
N ASP A 79 -9.74 -1.31 -17.79
CA ASP A 79 -10.37 -0.46 -18.80
C ASP A 79 -11.04 -1.26 -19.92
N ARG A 80 -10.52 -2.47 -20.24
CA ARG A 80 -11.07 -3.32 -21.31
C ARG A 80 -12.22 -4.21 -20.85
N ILE A 81 -12.05 -4.93 -19.74
CA ILE A 81 -13.03 -5.95 -19.28
C ILE A 81 -13.88 -5.48 -18.11
N GLY A 82 -13.62 -4.31 -17.54
CA GLY A 82 -14.35 -3.75 -16.40
C GLY A 82 -13.63 -3.93 -15.07
N ARG A 83 -14.06 -3.13 -14.09
CA ARG A 83 -13.44 -3.12 -12.75
C ARG A 83 -13.78 -4.39 -11.98
N ARG A 84 -15.06 -4.77 -11.99
CA ARG A 84 -15.55 -6.00 -11.34
C ARG A 84 -14.85 -7.24 -11.87
N ALA A 85 -14.76 -7.40 -13.18
CA ALA A 85 -14.12 -8.56 -13.81
C ALA A 85 -12.63 -8.64 -13.45
N THR A 86 -11.91 -7.51 -13.42
CA THR A 86 -10.49 -7.45 -13.03
C THR A 86 -10.29 -7.83 -11.57
N LEU A 87 -11.17 -7.39 -10.66
CA LEU A 87 -11.15 -7.80 -9.25
C LEU A 87 -11.44 -9.30 -9.09
N LEU A 88 -12.36 -9.87 -9.87
CA LEU A 88 -12.63 -11.32 -9.88
C LEU A 88 -11.37 -12.11 -10.30
N TRP A 89 -10.69 -11.69 -11.36
CA TRP A 89 -9.42 -12.30 -11.75
C TRP A 89 -8.35 -12.15 -10.66
N GLY A 90 -8.23 -10.98 -10.03
CA GLY A 90 -7.33 -10.77 -8.91
C GLY A 90 -7.60 -11.72 -7.75
N ALA A 91 -8.87 -11.87 -7.35
CA ALA A 91 -9.28 -12.78 -6.28
C ALA A 91 -9.00 -14.27 -6.64
N ALA A 92 -9.31 -14.68 -7.89
CA ALA A 92 -9.06 -16.04 -8.38
C ALA A 92 -7.56 -16.37 -8.43
N LEU A 93 -6.74 -15.44 -8.91
CA LEU A 93 -5.27 -15.57 -8.92
C LEU A 93 -4.69 -15.63 -7.50
N PHE A 94 -5.23 -14.85 -6.57
CA PHE A 94 -4.80 -14.89 -5.18
C PHE A 94 -5.14 -16.25 -4.54
N LEU A 95 -6.37 -16.72 -4.75
CA LEU A 95 -6.81 -18.05 -4.29
C LEU A 95 -5.91 -19.16 -4.85
N ALA A 96 -5.65 -19.15 -6.16
CA ALA A 96 -4.78 -20.12 -6.81
C ALA A 96 -3.34 -20.05 -6.27
N GLY A 97 -2.80 -18.84 -6.11
CA GLY A 97 -1.46 -18.63 -5.56
C GLY A 97 -1.32 -19.13 -4.13
N SER A 98 -2.33 -18.89 -3.27
CA SER A 98 -2.34 -19.37 -1.89
C SER A 98 -2.40 -20.91 -1.83
N VAL A 99 -3.21 -21.54 -2.67
CA VAL A 99 -3.30 -23.02 -2.76
C VAL A 99 -2.00 -23.61 -3.29
N LEU A 100 -1.38 -22.98 -4.30
CA LEU A 100 -0.07 -23.41 -4.83
C LEU A 100 1.04 -23.29 -3.79
N ALA A 101 1.05 -22.20 -3.02
CA ALA A 101 2.03 -22.01 -1.94
C ALA A 101 1.85 -23.03 -0.82
N PHE A 102 0.60 -23.33 -0.44
CA PHE A 102 0.27 -24.40 0.52
C PHE A 102 0.78 -25.76 0.04
N ALA A 103 0.54 -26.10 -1.22
CA ALA A 103 0.89 -27.38 -1.82
C ALA A 103 2.35 -27.48 -2.28
N ALA A 104 3.18 -26.43 -2.12
CA ALA A 104 4.51 -26.38 -2.70
C ALA A 104 5.45 -27.48 -2.16
N PRO A 105 5.89 -28.44 -3.01
CA PRO A 105 6.82 -29.50 -2.62
C PRO A 105 8.28 -28.99 -2.56
N GLY A 106 8.57 -27.82 -3.16
CA GLY A 106 9.90 -27.25 -3.25
C GLY A 106 9.85 -25.74 -3.49
N VAL A 107 11.01 -25.11 -3.35
CA VAL A 107 11.17 -23.65 -3.43
C VAL A 107 10.76 -23.06 -4.78
N VAL A 108 10.97 -23.77 -5.88
CA VAL A 108 10.63 -23.28 -7.23
C VAL A 108 9.12 -23.05 -7.37
N LEU A 109 8.27 -24.01 -6.93
CA LEU A 109 6.83 -23.81 -6.97
C LEU A 109 6.37 -22.73 -6.00
N LEU A 110 7.04 -22.57 -4.84
CA LEU A 110 6.77 -21.49 -3.91
C LEU A 110 7.07 -20.12 -4.55
N ILE A 111 8.19 -19.98 -5.28
CA ILE A 111 8.54 -18.75 -6.03
C ILE A 111 7.47 -18.45 -7.09
N VAL A 112 7.02 -19.45 -7.86
CA VAL A 112 5.96 -19.28 -8.85
C VAL A 112 4.64 -18.85 -8.18
N ALA A 113 4.27 -19.50 -7.08
CA ALA A 113 3.10 -19.12 -6.29
C ALA A 113 3.18 -17.67 -5.78
N ARG A 114 4.34 -17.25 -5.27
CA ARG A 114 4.60 -15.88 -4.82
C ARG A 114 4.50 -14.87 -5.97
N ALA A 115 5.02 -15.19 -7.16
CA ALA A 115 4.87 -14.33 -8.34
C ALA A 115 3.40 -14.18 -8.74
N LEU A 116 2.62 -15.27 -8.68
CA LEU A 116 1.18 -15.27 -8.97
C LEU A 116 0.40 -14.43 -7.95
N LEU A 117 0.69 -14.58 -6.65
CA LEU A 117 0.15 -13.74 -5.59
C LEU A 117 0.47 -12.26 -5.85
N GLY A 118 1.69 -11.95 -6.29
CA GLY A 118 2.08 -10.60 -6.68
C GLY A 118 1.20 -10.05 -7.81
N ILE A 119 0.99 -10.78 -8.90
CA ILE A 119 0.11 -10.35 -9.99
C ILE A 119 -1.31 -10.07 -9.48
N ALA A 120 -1.83 -10.93 -8.62
CA ALA A 120 -3.13 -10.75 -7.98
C ALA A 120 -3.20 -9.45 -7.16
N ILE A 121 -2.17 -9.19 -6.35
CA ILE A 121 -2.01 -7.94 -5.58
C ILE A 121 -1.98 -6.73 -6.53
N GLY A 122 -1.22 -6.81 -7.63
CA GLY A 122 -1.14 -5.73 -8.61
C GLY A 122 -2.51 -5.40 -9.22
N PHE A 123 -3.31 -6.41 -9.58
CA PHE A 123 -4.66 -6.22 -10.09
C PHE A 123 -5.58 -5.56 -9.06
N THR A 124 -5.58 -6.05 -7.84
CA THR A 124 -6.48 -5.56 -6.79
C THR A 124 -6.08 -4.19 -6.26
N SER A 125 -4.80 -3.91 -6.06
CA SER A 125 -4.31 -2.63 -5.51
C SER A 125 -4.57 -1.43 -6.42
N VAL A 126 -4.57 -1.64 -7.74
CA VAL A 126 -4.91 -0.59 -8.71
C VAL A 126 -6.43 -0.47 -8.88
N THR A 127 -7.13 -1.61 -8.99
CA THR A 127 -8.53 -1.60 -9.40
C THR A 127 -9.50 -1.31 -8.24
N ALA A 128 -9.22 -1.80 -7.01
CA ALA A 128 -10.15 -1.65 -5.89
C ALA A 128 -10.35 -0.17 -5.47
N PRO A 129 -9.29 0.66 -5.28
CA PRO A 129 -9.47 2.07 -4.99
C PRO A 129 -10.16 2.84 -6.12
N VAL A 130 -9.88 2.51 -7.38
CA VAL A 130 -10.55 3.11 -8.54
C VAL A 130 -12.03 2.76 -8.53
N TYR A 131 -12.38 1.48 -8.34
CA TYR A 131 -13.76 1.02 -8.28
C TYR A 131 -14.56 1.73 -7.18
N VAL A 132 -13.99 1.84 -5.97
CA VAL A 132 -14.61 2.61 -4.87
C VAL A 132 -14.77 4.08 -5.26
N SER A 133 -13.76 4.70 -5.88
CA SER A 133 -13.80 6.12 -6.26
C SER A 133 -14.82 6.44 -7.34
N GLU A 134 -15.15 5.47 -8.21
CA GLU A 134 -16.13 5.61 -9.28
C GLU A 134 -17.59 5.47 -8.79
N LEU A 135 -17.78 4.81 -7.65
CA LEU A 135 -19.08 4.65 -6.99
C LEU A 135 -19.32 5.68 -5.87
N ALA A 136 -18.25 6.16 -5.23
CA ALA A 136 -18.36 7.05 -4.07
C ALA A 136 -18.64 8.52 -4.46
N PRO A 137 -19.53 9.20 -3.74
CA PRO A 137 -19.71 10.65 -3.85
C PRO A 137 -18.38 11.39 -3.54
N PRO A 138 -18.14 12.56 -4.18
CA PRO A 138 -16.89 13.30 -3.99
C PRO A 138 -16.53 13.56 -2.52
N GLN A 139 -17.51 13.87 -1.67
CA GLN A 139 -17.32 14.22 -0.25
C GLN A 139 -16.82 13.06 0.62
N SER A 140 -17.15 11.82 0.27
CA SER A 140 -16.80 10.61 1.05
C SER A 140 -15.71 9.76 0.42
N ARG A 141 -15.28 10.08 -0.80
CA ARG A 141 -14.32 9.30 -1.59
C ARG A 141 -13.02 9.05 -0.84
N GLY A 142 -12.44 10.09 -0.22
CA GLY A 142 -11.19 9.97 0.54
C GLY A 142 -11.30 9.01 1.72
N MET A 143 -12.39 9.11 2.50
CA MET A 143 -12.65 8.21 3.63
C MET A 143 -12.81 6.76 3.18
N LEU A 144 -13.58 6.51 2.13
CA LEU A 144 -13.87 5.16 1.64
C LEU A 144 -12.63 4.50 1.01
N ILE A 145 -11.76 5.27 0.34
CA ILE A 145 -10.45 4.79 -0.14
C ILE A 145 -9.49 4.55 1.03
N GLY A 146 -9.55 5.40 2.08
CA GLY A 146 -8.75 5.24 3.29
C GLY A 146 -9.01 3.91 4.01
N LEU A 147 -10.23 3.36 3.90
CA LEU A 147 -10.56 2.03 4.42
C LEU A 147 -9.75 0.91 3.76
N TYR A 148 -9.40 1.03 2.48
CA TYR A 148 -8.52 0.06 1.81
C TYR A 148 -7.13 0.03 2.46
N GLN A 149 -6.55 1.21 2.75
CA GLN A 149 -5.25 1.31 3.42
C GLN A 149 -5.31 0.78 4.86
N PHE A 150 -6.38 1.09 5.59
CA PHE A 150 -6.60 0.55 6.93
C PHE A 150 -6.74 -0.97 6.90
N ALA A 151 -7.52 -1.51 5.96
CA ALA A 151 -7.69 -2.94 5.76
C ALA A 151 -6.36 -3.65 5.43
N LEU A 152 -5.45 -3.00 4.70
CA LEU A 152 -4.11 -3.51 4.44
C LEU A 152 -3.31 -3.68 5.76
N THR A 153 -3.31 -2.67 6.65
CA THR A 153 -2.60 -2.79 7.93
C THR A 153 -3.21 -3.86 8.83
N VAL A 154 -4.54 -4.00 8.83
CA VAL A 154 -5.23 -5.11 9.51
C VAL A 154 -4.81 -6.45 8.92
N GLY A 155 -4.70 -6.56 7.60
CA GLY A 155 -4.23 -7.77 6.92
C GLY A 155 -2.83 -8.21 7.36
N ILE A 156 -1.89 -7.27 7.52
CA ILE A 156 -0.55 -7.55 8.07
C ILE A 156 -0.65 -8.13 9.47
N ALA A 157 -1.41 -7.48 10.35
CA ALA A 157 -1.56 -7.95 11.73
C ALA A 157 -2.24 -9.33 11.83
N LEU A 158 -3.22 -9.59 10.95
CA LEU A 158 -3.85 -10.92 10.87
C LEU A 158 -2.87 -11.99 10.40
N ALA A 159 -2.00 -11.67 9.45
CA ALA A 159 -0.96 -12.59 8.98
C ALA A 159 0.05 -12.92 10.07
N ASP A 160 0.51 -11.91 10.81
CA ASP A 160 1.42 -12.11 11.94
C ASP A 160 0.76 -12.89 13.09
N LEU A 161 -0.55 -12.66 13.33
CA LEU A 161 -1.32 -13.45 14.30
C LEU A 161 -1.42 -14.93 13.90
N VAL A 162 -1.71 -15.20 12.62
CA VAL A 162 -1.72 -16.56 12.05
C VAL A 162 -0.32 -17.16 12.14
N GLY A 163 0.71 -16.38 11.82
CA GLY A 163 2.11 -16.77 11.96
C GLY A 163 2.46 -17.19 13.38
N TYR A 164 2.07 -16.39 14.38
CA TYR A 164 2.28 -16.69 15.80
C TYR A 164 1.52 -17.96 16.23
N TRP A 165 0.26 -18.08 15.83
CA TRP A 165 -0.56 -19.24 16.19
C TRP A 165 -0.03 -20.56 15.63
N LEU A 166 0.56 -20.54 14.42
CA LEU A 166 1.12 -21.73 13.76
C LEU A 166 2.64 -21.90 14.00
N ALA A 167 3.27 -21.02 14.77
CA ALA A 167 4.71 -21.04 15.02
C ALA A 167 5.17 -22.35 15.64
N SER A 168 4.49 -22.83 16.72
CA SER A 168 4.82 -24.07 17.41
C SER A 168 4.71 -25.33 16.56
N GLN A 169 3.91 -25.29 15.48
CA GLN A 169 3.71 -26.40 14.56
C GLN A 169 4.64 -26.35 13.35
N HIS A 170 5.51 -25.32 13.22
CA HIS A 170 6.34 -25.05 12.04
C HIS A 170 5.51 -25.02 10.75
N GLY A 171 4.24 -24.60 10.87
CA GLY A 171 3.17 -24.78 9.90
C GLY A 171 3.19 -23.75 8.75
N TRP A 172 4.34 -23.42 8.15
CA TRP A 172 4.44 -22.40 7.12
C TRP A 172 3.50 -22.62 5.91
N ARG A 173 3.23 -23.88 5.54
CA ARG A 173 2.26 -24.20 4.47
C ARG A 173 0.86 -23.73 4.84
N MET A 174 0.44 -24.00 6.09
CA MET A 174 -0.87 -23.57 6.60
C MET A 174 -0.94 -22.03 6.68
N MET A 175 0.17 -21.35 7.01
CA MET A 175 0.21 -19.88 7.02
C MET A 175 -0.18 -19.31 5.63
N PHE A 176 0.39 -19.83 4.53
CA PHE A 176 -0.02 -19.43 3.19
C PHE A 176 -1.42 -19.93 2.82
N GLY A 177 -1.77 -21.16 3.20
CA GLY A 177 -3.06 -21.78 2.90
C GLY A 177 -4.25 -21.04 3.50
N ILE A 178 -4.11 -20.47 4.70
CA ILE A 178 -5.16 -19.66 5.35
C ILE A 178 -5.47 -18.42 4.52
N GLY A 179 -4.53 -17.88 3.76
CA GLY A 179 -4.77 -16.78 2.80
C GLY A 179 -5.81 -17.12 1.71
N ALA A 180 -6.05 -18.40 1.43
CA ALA A 180 -7.10 -18.82 0.53
C ALA A 180 -8.51 -18.53 1.05
N ILE A 181 -8.71 -18.48 2.37
CA ILE A 181 -10.02 -18.22 2.99
C ILE A 181 -10.50 -16.80 2.66
N PRO A 182 -9.78 -15.72 3.02
CA PRO A 182 -10.23 -14.38 2.66
C PRO A 182 -10.25 -14.16 1.13
N ALA A 183 -9.42 -14.88 0.36
CA ALA A 183 -9.47 -14.81 -1.11
C ALA A 183 -10.78 -15.41 -1.67
N ALA A 184 -11.22 -16.55 -1.15
CA ALA A 184 -12.50 -17.15 -1.52
C ALA A 184 -13.69 -16.26 -1.10
N VAL A 185 -13.65 -15.68 0.11
CA VAL A 185 -14.66 -14.74 0.57
C VAL A 185 -14.71 -13.53 -0.35
N PHE A 186 -13.55 -12.94 -0.70
CA PHE A 186 -13.47 -11.81 -1.60
C PHE A 186 -14.05 -12.14 -2.97
N LEU A 187 -13.70 -13.30 -3.54
CA LEU A 187 -14.20 -13.78 -4.82
C LEU A 187 -15.75 -13.85 -4.82
N VAL A 188 -16.33 -14.46 -3.78
CA VAL A 188 -17.80 -14.59 -3.64
C VAL A 188 -18.45 -13.21 -3.45
N CYS A 189 -17.87 -12.36 -2.61
CA CYS A 189 -18.41 -11.03 -2.36
C CYS A 189 -18.39 -10.14 -3.61
N ILE A 190 -17.36 -10.20 -4.45
CA ILE A 190 -17.32 -9.43 -5.71
C ILE A 190 -18.45 -9.85 -6.66
N LEU A 191 -18.90 -11.10 -6.65
CA LEU A 191 -20.02 -11.56 -7.48
C LEU A 191 -21.32 -10.82 -7.17
N THR A 192 -21.48 -10.28 -5.97
CA THR A 192 -22.66 -9.52 -5.55
C THR A 192 -22.60 -8.04 -5.95
N LEU A 193 -21.44 -7.54 -6.37
CA LEU A 193 -21.26 -6.13 -6.74
C LEU A 193 -21.60 -5.90 -8.23
N PRO A 194 -22.19 -4.73 -8.58
CA PRO A 194 -22.38 -4.33 -9.97
C PRO A 194 -21.05 -3.91 -10.63
N GLU A 195 -21.06 -3.69 -11.93
CA GLU A 195 -19.94 -3.05 -12.62
C GLU A 195 -19.94 -1.53 -12.37
N SER A 196 -18.79 -0.87 -12.59
CA SER A 196 -18.68 0.59 -12.43
C SER A 196 -19.59 1.35 -13.40
N PRO A 197 -20.42 2.31 -12.93
CA PRO A 197 -21.23 3.15 -13.80
C PRO A 197 -20.39 3.96 -14.79
N ARG A 198 -19.22 4.44 -14.35
CA ARG A 198 -18.29 5.19 -15.21
C ARG A 198 -17.74 4.33 -16.35
N TRP A 199 -17.40 3.08 -16.05
CA TRP A 199 -16.95 2.14 -17.07
C TRP A 199 -18.08 1.78 -18.04
N LEU A 200 -19.29 1.53 -17.54
CA LEU A 200 -20.45 1.22 -18.36
C LEU A 200 -20.76 2.35 -19.34
N LEU A 201 -20.73 3.61 -18.88
CA LEU A 201 -20.89 4.79 -19.76
C LEU A 201 -19.76 4.91 -20.78
N ALA A 202 -18.52 4.62 -20.43
CA ALA A 202 -17.40 4.62 -21.37
C ALA A 202 -17.54 3.53 -22.45
N GLN A 203 -18.33 2.48 -22.20
CA GLN A 203 -18.66 1.40 -23.14
C GLN A 203 -20.00 1.65 -23.88
N ASN A 204 -20.61 2.83 -23.75
CA ASN A 204 -21.94 3.19 -24.30
C ASN A 204 -23.07 2.27 -23.79
N ARG A 205 -22.98 1.77 -22.55
CA ARG A 205 -23.98 0.92 -21.89
C ARG A 205 -24.81 1.78 -20.89
N ASP A 206 -25.48 2.82 -21.42
CA ASP A 206 -26.15 3.85 -20.62
C ASP A 206 -27.24 3.31 -19.71
N HIS A 207 -28.09 2.40 -20.20
CA HIS A 207 -29.16 1.80 -19.39
C HIS A 207 -28.66 1.02 -18.20
N GLU A 208 -27.54 0.32 -18.34
CA GLU A 208 -26.97 -0.44 -17.23
C GLU A 208 -26.29 0.50 -16.23
N ALA A 209 -25.64 1.57 -16.69
CA ALA A 209 -25.09 2.60 -15.82
C ALA A 209 -26.18 3.28 -14.97
N GLU A 210 -27.31 3.64 -15.58
CA GLU A 210 -28.47 4.21 -14.88
C GLU A 210 -29.07 3.22 -13.88
N ALA A 211 -29.20 1.94 -14.24
CA ALA A 211 -29.67 0.90 -13.33
C ALA A 211 -28.77 0.78 -12.09
N VAL A 212 -27.44 0.79 -12.28
CA VAL A 212 -26.49 0.76 -11.16
C VAL A 212 -26.61 2.01 -10.29
N LEU A 213 -26.66 3.20 -10.87
CA LEU A 213 -26.82 4.45 -10.13
C LEU A 213 -28.11 4.43 -9.30
N SER A 214 -29.21 3.92 -9.85
CA SER A 214 -30.52 3.80 -9.17
C SER A 214 -30.50 2.83 -7.98
N THR A 215 -29.52 1.95 -7.86
CA THR A 215 -29.40 1.06 -6.68
C THR A 215 -29.03 1.82 -5.41
N TYR A 216 -28.31 2.93 -5.52
CA TYR A 216 -27.80 3.67 -4.36
C TYR A 216 -28.14 5.15 -4.34
N THR A 217 -28.87 5.67 -5.33
CA THR A 217 -29.42 7.03 -5.32
C THR A 217 -30.93 7.03 -5.67
N ASP A 218 -31.60 8.16 -5.45
CA ASP A 218 -32.94 8.37 -5.97
C ASP A 218 -32.91 8.71 -7.49
N GLY A 219 -34.05 8.58 -8.18
CA GLY A 219 -34.11 8.76 -9.64
C GLY A 219 -33.55 10.11 -10.13
N PRO A 220 -33.92 11.26 -9.54
CA PRO A 220 -33.30 12.54 -9.89
C PRO A 220 -31.80 12.59 -9.63
N GLY A 221 -31.32 12.00 -8.52
CA GLY A 221 -29.90 11.91 -8.19
C GLY A 221 -29.12 11.04 -9.15
N ALA A 222 -29.70 9.95 -9.66
CA ALA A 222 -29.07 9.10 -10.66
C ALA A 222 -28.81 9.85 -11.97
N GLN A 223 -29.76 10.68 -12.41
CA GLN A 223 -29.59 11.50 -13.63
C GLN A 223 -28.49 12.56 -13.48
N VAL A 224 -28.47 13.26 -12.33
CA VAL A 224 -27.41 14.24 -12.03
C VAL A 224 -26.03 13.58 -12.06
N LEU A 225 -25.88 12.43 -11.39
CA LEU A 225 -24.59 11.70 -11.38
C LEU A 225 -24.22 11.18 -12.77
N LEU A 226 -25.17 10.75 -13.58
CA LEU A 226 -24.96 10.29 -14.93
C LEU A 226 -24.45 11.42 -15.83
N GLU A 227 -25.00 12.62 -15.72
CA GLU A 227 -24.54 13.81 -16.44
C GLU A 227 -23.14 14.24 -15.99
N ASP A 228 -22.85 14.24 -14.69
CA ASP A 228 -21.53 14.55 -14.13
C ASP A 228 -20.47 13.58 -14.65
N ILE A 229 -20.77 12.27 -14.68
CA ILE A 229 -19.86 11.25 -15.20
C ILE A 229 -19.62 11.47 -16.71
N ARG A 230 -20.67 11.74 -17.50
CA ARG A 230 -20.54 12.04 -18.93
C ARG A 230 -19.67 13.27 -19.20
N ALA A 231 -19.88 14.34 -18.43
CA ALA A 231 -19.05 15.53 -18.51
C ALA A 231 -17.57 15.22 -18.18
N GLY A 232 -17.35 14.40 -17.16
CA GLY A 232 -16.00 13.94 -16.77
C GLY A 232 -15.32 13.05 -17.83
N LEU A 233 -16.09 12.28 -18.62
CA LEU A 233 -15.55 11.43 -19.69
C LEU A 233 -15.15 12.27 -20.93
N GLN A 234 -15.69 13.47 -21.13
CA GLN A 234 -15.31 14.36 -22.22
C GLN A 234 -13.93 15.02 -22.02
N VAL A 235 -13.39 15.01 -20.81
CA VAL A 235 -12.06 15.53 -20.53
C VAL A 235 -11.02 14.65 -21.21
N LYS A 236 -10.33 15.18 -22.24
CA LYS A 236 -9.24 14.48 -22.93
C LYS A 236 -8.09 14.23 -21.94
N MET A 237 -7.94 12.96 -21.53
CA MET A 237 -6.78 12.52 -20.74
C MET A 237 -5.57 12.34 -21.65
N GLU A 238 -4.43 12.86 -21.23
CA GLU A 238 -3.17 12.68 -21.96
C GLU A 238 -2.66 11.24 -21.75
N GLN A 239 -2.54 10.48 -22.83
CA GLN A 239 -2.14 9.07 -22.79
C GLN A 239 -0.65 8.84 -23.07
N ARG A 240 0.11 9.88 -23.42
CA ARG A 240 1.54 9.74 -23.72
C ARG A 240 2.38 9.86 -22.47
N TRP A 241 3.26 8.91 -22.25
CA TRP A 241 4.24 8.97 -21.17
C TRP A 241 5.19 10.17 -21.28
N SER A 242 5.49 10.60 -22.50
CA SER A 242 6.32 11.79 -22.74
C SER A 242 5.75 13.08 -22.14
N ALA A 243 4.43 13.16 -21.93
CA ALA A 243 3.80 14.32 -21.31
C ALA A 243 4.25 14.55 -19.85
N LEU A 244 4.69 13.50 -19.17
CA LEU A 244 5.24 13.61 -17.79
C LEU A 244 6.57 14.37 -17.74
N TRP A 245 7.32 14.40 -18.85
CA TRP A 245 8.61 15.08 -18.96
C TRP A 245 8.48 16.53 -19.42
N SER A 246 7.24 16.99 -19.68
CA SER A 246 7.01 18.39 -20.05
C SER A 246 7.46 19.34 -18.91
N PRO A 247 7.95 20.55 -19.23
CA PRO A 247 8.38 21.53 -18.22
C PRO A 247 7.32 21.80 -17.15
N ALA A 248 6.03 21.74 -17.53
CA ALA A 248 4.90 21.97 -16.63
C ALA A 248 4.62 20.81 -15.65
N VAL A 249 5.18 19.61 -15.83
CA VAL A 249 4.86 18.41 -15.05
C VAL A 249 6.09 17.75 -14.44
N ARG A 250 7.27 17.97 -15.03
CA ARG A 250 8.51 17.29 -14.62
C ARG A 250 8.83 17.42 -13.11
N MET A 251 8.51 18.58 -12.52
CA MET A 251 8.75 18.80 -11.10
C MET A 251 7.75 18.02 -10.24
N SER A 252 6.48 17.97 -10.62
CA SER A 252 5.48 17.10 -9.99
C SER A 252 5.89 15.61 -10.07
N LEU A 253 6.46 15.19 -11.20
CA LEU A 253 6.98 13.83 -11.38
C LEU A 253 8.15 13.56 -10.42
N LEU A 254 9.12 14.49 -10.33
CA LEU A 254 10.27 14.36 -9.44
C LEU A 254 9.83 14.28 -7.97
N ILE A 255 8.87 15.13 -7.56
CA ILE A 255 8.35 15.13 -6.19
C ILE A 255 7.64 13.81 -5.91
N ALA A 256 6.73 13.38 -6.78
CA ALA A 256 5.92 12.19 -6.58
C ALA A 256 6.78 10.91 -6.57
N VAL A 257 7.61 10.71 -7.59
CA VAL A 257 8.50 9.54 -7.68
C VAL A 257 9.57 9.60 -6.61
N GLY A 258 10.23 10.74 -6.44
CA GLY A 258 11.29 10.91 -5.43
C GLY A 258 10.79 10.61 -4.02
N PHE A 259 9.62 11.12 -3.64
CA PHE A 259 9.08 10.90 -2.31
C PHE A 259 8.62 9.45 -2.07
N THR A 260 7.99 8.80 -3.08
CA THR A 260 7.59 7.40 -2.95
C THR A 260 8.79 6.44 -2.98
N VAL A 261 9.85 6.75 -3.71
CA VAL A 261 11.13 6.03 -3.66
C VAL A 261 11.77 6.18 -2.29
N LEU A 262 11.86 7.40 -1.76
CA LEU A 262 12.40 7.66 -0.42
C LEU A 262 11.60 6.94 0.67
N GLN A 263 10.26 6.90 0.55
CA GLN A 263 9.41 6.14 1.45
C GLN A 263 9.86 4.67 1.57
N GLN A 264 10.21 4.04 0.46
CA GLN A 264 10.67 2.65 0.46
C GLN A 264 12.13 2.52 0.94
N ALA A 265 12.97 3.47 0.57
CA ALA A 265 14.39 3.50 0.94
C ALA A 265 14.63 3.65 2.46
N THR A 266 13.65 4.14 3.23
CA THR A 266 13.70 4.13 4.70
C THR A 266 13.70 2.73 5.32
N GLY A 267 13.43 1.68 4.54
CA GLY A 267 13.44 0.28 5.00
C GLY A 267 12.13 -0.19 5.64
N ILE A 268 11.01 0.52 5.46
CA ILE A 268 9.73 0.15 6.08
C ILE A 268 9.33 -1.29 5.78
N ASN A 269 9.44 -1.70 4.53
CA ASN A 269 9.02 -3.03 4.12
C ASN A 269 9.99 -4.13 4.58
N THR A 270 11.27 -3.82 4.82
CA THR A 270 12.20 -4.80 5.40
C THR A 270 11.80 -5.15 6.84
N ILE A 271 11.29 -4.19 7.60
CA ILE A 271 10.78 -4.43 8.95
C ILE A 271 9.56 -5.34 8.91
N ILE A 272 8.67 -5.13 7.93
CA ILE A 272 7.45 -5.95 7.75
C ILE A 272 7.83 -7.37 7.28
N TYR A 273 8.71 -7.50 6.28
CA TYR A 273 9.01 -8.81 5.66
C TYR A 273 10.00 -9.65 6.46
N TYR A 274 10.90 -9.02 7.20
CA TYR A 274 11.99 -9.69 7.93
C TYR A 274 11.92 -9.47 9.44
N GLY A 275 10.77 -9.04 9.98
CA GLY A 275 10.58 -8.74 11.40
C GLY A 275 11.14 -9.81 12.34
N PRO A 276 10.71 -11.08 12.25
CA PRO A 276 11.23 -12.13 13.13
C PRO A 276 12.75 -12.30 13.00
N LYS A 277 13.31 -12.15 11.79
CA LYS A 277 14.75 -12.20 11.57
C LYS A 277 15.49 -11.06 12.26
N ILE A 278 14.96 -9.85 12.21
CA ILE A 278 15.54 -8.67 12.90
C ILE A 278 15.55 -8.92 14.41
N PHE A 279 14.46 -9.44 14.97
CA PHE A 279 14.35 -9.75 16.40
C PHE A 279 15.28 -10.87 16.83
N THR A 280 15.45 -11.91 16.02
CA THR A 280 16.45 -12.96 16.28
C THR A 280 17.87 -12.38 16.29
N LEU A 281 18.21 -11.48 15.36
CA LEU A 281 19.49 -10.78 15.33
C LEU A 281 19.67 -9.85 16.53
N ALA A 282 18.59 -9.32 17.10
CA ALA A 282 18.60 -8.53 18.33
C ALA A 282 18.69 -9.38 19.61
N GLY A 283 18.85 -10.72 19.49
CA GLY A 283 19.07 -11.61 20.62
C GLY A 283 17.81 -12.27 21.20
N ILE A 284 16.68 -12.22 20.52
CA ILE A 284 15.51 -13.04 20.85
C ILE A 284 15.78 -14.47 20.38
N ALA A 285 15.94 -15.38 21.33
CA ALA A 285 16.40 -16.75 21.04
C ALA A 285 15.31 -17.63 20.41
N SER A 286 14.04 -17.45 20.83
CA SER A 286 12.91 -18.24 20.33
C SER A 286 12.33 -17.63 19.06
N SER A 287 12.09 -18.47 18.04
CA SER A 287 11.37 -18.03 16.83
C SER A 287 9.94 -17.60 17.15
N GLU A 288 9.29 -18.22 18.10
CA GLU A 288 7.92 -17.86 18.54
C GLU A 288 7.90 -16.47 19.17
N ASP A 289 8.86 -16.15 20.05
CA ASP A 289 8.97 -14.82 20.66
C ASP A 289 9.32 -13.74 19.61
N ALA A 290 10.15 -14.07 18.63
CA ALA A 290 10.48 -13.16 17.54
C ALA A 290 9.26 -12.86 16.64
N ILE A 291 8.41 -13.87 16.37
CA ILE A 291 7.14 -13.71 15.66
C ILE A 291 6.15 -12.90 16.52
N LEU A 292 6.09 -13.16 17.83
CA LEU A 292 5.25 -12.38 18.76
C LEU A 292 5.67 -10.91 18.79
N ALA A 293 6.97 -10.61 18.84
CA ALA A 293 7.48 -9.24 18.77
C ALA A 293 7.08 -8.55 17.44
N THR A 294 7.10 -9.30 16.34
CA THR A 294 6.63 -8.79 15.03
C THR A 294 5.13 -8.49 15.05
N LEU A 295 4.32 -9.36 15.62
CA LEU A 295 2.88 -9.14 15.83
C LEU A 295 2.62 -7.88 16.66
N LEU A 296 3.38 -7.63 17.71
CA LEU A 296 3.23 -6.41 18.53
C LEU A 296 3.50 -5.14 17.69
N VAL A 297 4.51 -5.18 16.82
CA VAL A 297 4.79 -4.08 15.87
C VAL A 297 3.62 -3.90 14.88
N ALA A 298 3.06 -4.98 14.35
CA ALA A 298 1.93 -4.91 13.42
C ALA A 298 0.64 -4.39 14.10
N VAL A 299 0.35 -4.81 15.33
CA VAL A 299 -0.78 -4.28 16.12
C VAL A 299 -0.57 -2.78 16.38
N THR A 300 0.65 -2.37 16.72
CA THR A 300 0.99 -0.95 16.89
C THR A 300 0.76 -0.16 15.59
N ASN A 301 1.09 -0.74 14.43
CA ASN A 301 0.81 -0.15 13.13
C ASN A 301 -0.69 0.07 12.89
N VAL A 302 -1.54 -0.91 13.21
CA VAL A 302 -3.00 -0.77 13.11
C VAL A 302 -3.51 0.38 13.98
N LEU A 303 -3.10 0.43 15.24
CA LEU A 303 -3.51 1.48 16.18
C LEU A 303 -3.04 2.86 15.72
N ALA A 304 -1.78 2.97 15.28
CA ALA A 304 -1.22 4.20 14.76
C ALA A 304 -1.92 4.66 13.48
N THR A 305 -2.35 3.73 12.61
CA THR A 305 -3.10 4.05 11.38
C THR A 305 -4.47 4.65 11.71
N ILE A 306 -5.16 4.17 12.73
CA ILE A 306 -6.44 4.76 13.18
C ILE A 306 -6.23 6.22 13.61
N ILE A 307 -5.18 6.49 14.37
CA ILE A 307 -4.82 7.86 14.79
C ILE A 307 -4.46 8.72 13.57
N ALA A 308 -3.75 8.16 12.63
CA ALA A 308 -3.32 8.85 11.41
C ALA A 308 -4.51 9.36 10.57
N LEU A 309 -5.58 8.57 10.44
CA LEU A 309 -6.79 8.95 9.69
C LEU A 309 -7.42 10.26 10.21
N VAL A 310 -7.30 10.52 11.52
CA VAL A 310 -7.83 11.75 12.15
C VAL A 310 -6.80 12.88 12.10
N LEU A 311 -5.52 12.58 12.21
CA LEU A 311 -4.46 13.55 12.42
C LEU A 311 -4.04 14.26 11.12
N VAL A 312 -4.05 13.54 9.99
CA VAL A 312 -3.60 14.05 8.68
C VAL A 312 -4.41 15.29 8.24
N ASP A 313 -5.72 15.30 8.48
CA ASP A 313 -6.57 16.42 8.07
C ASP A 313 -6.48 17.61 9.05
N ARG A 314 -6.11 17.36 10.31
CA ARG A 314 -6.05 18.42 11.35
C ARG A 314 -4.72 19.16 11.39
N VAL A 315 -3.60 18.48 11.27
CA VAL A 315 -2.26 19.05 11.50
C VAL A 315 -1.63 19.60 10.22
N GLY A 316 -1.89 18.95 9.07
CA GLY A 316 -1.22 19.28 7.80
C GLY A 316 -0.09 18.31 7.46
N ARG A 317 0.31 18.33 6.18
CA ARG A 317 1.20 17.29 5.64
C ARG A 317 2.66 17.48 6.08
N LYS A 318 3.18 18.70 5.95
CA LYS A 318 4.60 19.01 6.30
C LYS A 318 4.94 18.79 7.78
N PRO A 319 4.17 19.32 8.75
CA PRO A 319 4.48 19.11 10.16
C PRO A 319 4.50 17.62 10.54
N LEU A 320 3.54 16.84 10.04
CA LEU A 320 3.48 15.41 10.29
C LEU A 320 4.69 14.66 9.70
N LEU A 321 5.16 15.08 8.52
CA LEU A 321 6.37 14.51 7.92
C LEU A 321 7.61 14.82 8.76
N TYR A 322 7.76 16.05 9.27
CA TYR A 322 8.91 16.38 10.12
C TYR A 322 8.93 15.56 11.41
N TRP A 323 7.80 15.46 12.09
CA TRP A 323 7.73 14.69 13.34
C TRP A 323 7.89 13.19 13.09
N GLY A 324 7.20 12.67 12.06
CA GLY A 324 7.26 11.24 11.74
C GLY A 324 8.65 10.83 11.26
N VAL A 325 9.18 11.45 10.23
CA VAL A 325 10.51 11.08 9.69
C VAL A 325 11.63 11.37 10.71
N GLY A 326 11.51 12.43 11.52
CA GLY A 326 12.40 12.69 12.64
C GLY A 326 12.40 11.59 13.69
N GLY A 327 11.20 11.14 14.11
CA GLY A 327 11.04 10.02 15.02
C GLY A 327 11.54 8.68 14.44
N MET A 328 11.30 8.42 13.14
CA MET A 328 11.87 7.27 12.43
C MET A 328 13.40 7.30 12.45
N THR A 329 14.01 8.47 12.19
CA THR A 329 15.47 8.63 12.21
C THR A 329 16.05 8.31 13.59
N ILE A 330 15.48 8.90 14.63
CA ILE A 330 15.93 8.66 16.02
C ILE A 330 15.81 7.18 16.37
N SER A 331 14.68 6.56 16.03
CA SER A 331 14.40 5.16 16.29
C SER A 331 15.40 4.23 15.61
N LEU A 332 15.73 4.47 14.32
CA LEU A 332 16.70 3.67 13.58
C LEU A 332 18.13 3.86 14.10
N VAL A 333 18.50 5.08 14.51
CA VAL A 333 19.81 5.33 15.14
C VAL A 333 19.94 4.62 16.47
N LEU A 334 18.90 4.67 17.32
CA LEU A 334 18.88 3.94 18.59
C LEU A 334 18.92 2.43 18.38
N LEU A 335 18.18 1.92 17.40
CA LEU A 335 18.23 0.51 17.01
C LEU A 335 19.63 0.11 16.53
N ALA A 336 20.25 0.88 15.66
CA ALA A 336 21.62 0.64 15.20
C ALA A 336 22.63 0.67 16.34
N TYR A 337 22.47 1.59 17.30
CA TYR A 337 23.32 1.68 18.47
C TYR A 337 23.12 0.48 19.40
N SER A 338 21.91 -0.04 19.56
CA SER A 338 21.66 -1.24 20.36
C SER A 338 22.34 -2.50 19.81
N PHE A 339 22.50 -2.58 18.48
CA PHE A 339 23.28 -3.65 17.86
C PHE A 339 24.79 -3.48 18.06
N HIS A 340 25.28 -2.23 18.13
CA HIS A 340 26.69 -1.92 18.32
C HIS A 340 27.14 -2.12 19.79
N ALA A 341 26.29 -1.69 20.73
CA ALA A 341 26.56 -1.72 22.16
C ALA A 341 25.36 -2.34 22.92
N PRO A 342 25.19 -3.67 22.92
CA PRO A 342 24.00 -4.34 23.44
C PRO A 342 23.70 -4.08 24.92
N SER A 343 24.71 -3.77 25.72
CA SER A 343 24.56 -3.49 27.16
C SER A 343 24.30 -2.01 27.49
N ALA A 344 24.37 -1.11 26.50
CA ALA A 344 24.33 0.35 26.73
C ALA A 344 23.00 0.85 27.34
N PHE A 345 21.90 0.14 27.09
CA PHE A 345 20.57 0.53 27.56
C PHE A 345 20.15 -0.10 28.89
N GLY A 346 20.97 -0.97 29.46
CA GLY A 346 20.61 -1.69 30.72
C GLY A 346 19.39 -2.62 30.57
N ALA A 347 18.94 -2.89 29.36
CA ALA A 347 17.82 -3.77 29.05
C ALA A 347 18.22 -4.79 27.97
N PRO A 348 17.55 -5.94 27.88
CA PRO A 348 17.80 -6.92 26.82
C PRO A 348 17.68 -6.31 25.42
N PRO A 349 18.65 -6.53 24.51
CA PRO A 349 18.67 -5.92 23.19
C PRO A 349 17.39 -6.18 22.37
N GLY A 350 16.77 -7.37 22.54
CA GLY A 350 15.48 -7.69 21.89
C GLY A 350 14.33 -6.77 22.32
N ILE A 351 14.28 -6.38 23.59
CA ILE A 351 13.27 -5.41 24.10
C ILE A 351 13.53 -4.03 23.51
N VAL A 352 14.80 -3.60 23.51
CA VAL A 352 15.18 -2.30 22.89
C VAL A 352 14.79 -2.27 21.42
N ALA A 353 15.09 -3.33 20.67
CA ALA A 353 14.72 -3.46 19.26
C ALA A 353 13.21 -3.39 19.07
N THR A 354 12.43 -4.10 19.92
CA THR A 354 10.97 -4.09 19.85
C THR A 354 10.42 -2.66 20.03
N VAL A 355 10.87 -1.97 21.09
CA VAL A 355 10.43 -0.58 21.34
C VAL A 355 10.83 0.36 20.20
N CYS A 356 12.07 0.28 19.73
CA CYS A 356 12.53 1.07 18.60
C CYS A 356 11.67 0.84 17.35
N LEU A 357 11.35 -0.42 17.01
CA LEU A 357 10.54 -0.73 15.83
C LEU A 357 9.07 -0.33 16.01
N MET A 358 8.51 -0.43 17.21
CA MET A 358 7.17 0.11 17.51
C MET A 358 7.10 1.63 17.36
N VAL A 359 8.12 2.36 17.82
CA VAL A 359 8.21 3.82 17.61
C VAL A 359 8.38 4.13 16.13
N TYR A 360 9.26 3.42 15.43
CA TYR A 360 9.48 3.60 13.99
C TYR A 360 8.20 3.41 13.19
N ILE A 361 7.48 2.30 13.41
CA ILE A 361 6.24 2.01 12.66
C ILE A 361 5.13 3.01 12.99
N THR A 362 5.03 3.46 14.23
CA THR A 362 4.09 4.50 14.65
C THR A 362 4.37 5.80 13.90
N CYS A 363 5.63 6.24 13.89
CA CYS A 363 6.06 7.45 13.19
C CYS A 363 5.80 7.35 11.67
N PHE A 364 6.04 6.18 11.06
CA PHE A 364 5.73 5.94 9.65
C PHE A 364 4.22 5.99 9.39
N ALA A 365 3.41 5.34 10.22
CA ALA A 365 1.97 5.19 10.02
C ALA A 365 1.21 6.52 10.00
N PHE A 366 1.62 7.51 10.82
CA PHE A 366 0.96 8.83 10.80
C PHE A 366 1.62 9.85 9.85
N SER A 367 2.74 9.51 9.22
CA SER A 367 3.47 10.43 8.34
C SER A 367 3.60 9.88 6.92
N MET A 368 4.71 9.21 6.60
CA MET A 368 5.03 8.77 5.24
C MET A 368 4.02 7.77 4.67
N GLY A 369 3.37 6.96 5.50
CA GLY A 369 2.39 5.96 5.06
C GLY A 369 1.26 6.59 4.24
N PRO A 370 0.39 7.41 4.84
CA PRO A 370 -0.73 8.04 4.15
C PRO A 370 -0.31 9.22 3.27
N ILE A 371 0.64 10.06 3.71
CA ILE A 371 0.96 11.33 3.05
C ILE A 371 1.57 11.12 1.66
N ALA A 372 2.33 10.04 1.44
CA ALA A 372 2.93 9.76 0.14
C ALA A 372 1.85 9.64 -0.95
N TRP A 373 0.81 8.86 -0.71
CA TRP A 373 -0.25 8.63 -1.69
C TRP A 373 -1.20 9.82 -1.83
N ILE A 374 -1.44 10.56 -0.75
CA ILE A 374 -2.18 11.82 -0.79
C ILE A 374 -1.43 12.82 -1.68
N LEU A 375 -0.14 13.03 -1.42
CA LEU A 375 0.70 13.95 -2.20
C LEU A 375 0.74 13.57 -3.68
N VAL A 376 0.92 12.28 -4.00
CA VAL A 376 0.92 11.78 -5.39
C VAL A 376 -0.40 12.09 -6.09
N SER A 377 -1.54 11.99 -5.38
CA SER A 377 -2.85 12.29 -5.96
C SER A 377 -3.12 13.79 -6.13
N GLU A 378 -2.51 14.65 -5.30
CA GLU A 378 -2.72 16.09 -5.26
C GLU A 378 -1.80 16.87 -6.21
N ILE A 379 -0.57 16.36 -6.48
CA ILE A 379 0.46 17.15 -7.16
C ILE A 379 0.34 17.16 -8.69
N PHE A 380 -0.34 16.18 -9.29
CA PHE A 380 -0.47 16.08 -10.73
C PHE A 380 -1.72 16.79 -11.27
N PRO A 381 -1.59 17.59 -12.37
CA PRO A 381 -2.74 18.07 -13.12
C PRO A 381 -3.64 16.92 -13.58
N LEU A 382 -4.95 17.13 -13.62
CA LEU A 382 -5.96 16.11 -13.97
C LEU A 382 -5.61 15.33 -15.26
N ARG A 383 -5.13 16.05 -16.30
CA ARG A 383 -4.83 15.45 -17.63
C ARG A 383 -3.78 14.33 -17.59
N VAL A 384 -2.78 14.42 -16.70
CA VAL A 384 -1.65 13.48 -16.64
C VAL A 384 -1.63 12.67 -15.34
N ARG A 385 -2.58 12.89 -14.42
CA ARG A 385 -2.61 12.30 -13.07
C ARG A 385 -2.49 10.77 -13.09
N GLY A 386 -3.23 10.09 -13.95
CA GLY A 386 -3.18 8.62 -14.03
C GLY A 386 -1.78 8.10 -14.36
N ARG A 387 -1.08 8.75 -15.30
CA ARG A 387 0.29 8.39 -15.67
C ARG A 387 1.29 8.75 -14.56
N GLY A 388 1.08 9.90 -13.90
CA GLY A 388 1.90 10.32 -12.77
C GLY A 388 1.83 9.37 -11.59
N VAL A 389 0.62 8.95 -11.21
CA VAL A 389 0.39 7.94 -10.16
C VAL A 389 1.03 6.61 -10.54
N ALA A 390 0.89 6.17 -11.80
CA ALA A 390 1.52 4.94 -12.28
C ALA A 390 3.05 5.01 -12.21
N ALA A 391 3.66 6.14 -12.61
CA ALA A 391 5.11 6.34 -12.51
C ALA A 391 5.60 6.31 -11.05
N ALA A 392 4.89 6.97 -10.12
CA ALA A 392 5.19 6.96 -8.70
C ALA A 392 5.08 5.54 -8.11
N SER A 393 4.03 4.79 -8.48
CA SER A 393 3.84 3.40 -8.05
C SER A 393 4.94 2.47 -8.56
N LEU A 394 5.39 2.65 -9.81
CA LEU A 394 6.50 1.88 -10.37
C LEU A 394 7.83 2.19 -9.68
N GLY A 395 8.12 3.48 -9.45
CA GLY A 395 9.32 3.89 -8.72
C GLY A 395 9.34 3.34 -7.29
N SER A 396 8.21 3.43 -6.60
CA SER A 396 8.00 2.83 -5.27
C SER A 396 8.21 1.32 -5.29
N GLY A 397 7.59 0.60 -6.22
CA GLY A 397 7.70 -0.85 -6.36
C GLY A 397 9.14 -1.31 -6.66
N ALA A 398 9.82 -0.62 -7.59
CA ALA A 398 11.20 -0.92 -7.93
C ALA A 398 12.16 -0.70 -6.75
N CYS A 399 11.98 0.40 -6.00
CA CYS A 399 12.77 0.65 -4.80
C CYS A 399 12.47 -0.38 -3.69
N ASN A 400 11.20 -0.70 -3.46
CA ASN A 400 10.82 -1.75 -2.52
C ASN A 400 11.47 -3.10 -2.87
N PHE A 401 11.43 -3.49 -4.14
CA PHE A 401 12.10 -4.70 -4.62
C PHE A 401 13.62 -4.65 -4.33
N ALA A 402 14.28 -3.55 -4.73
CA ALA A 402 15.72 -3.39 -4.52
C ALA A 402 16.11 -3.48 -3.02
N VAL A 403 15.36 -2.78 -2.15
CA VAL A 403 15.59 -2.79 -0.70
C VAL A 403 15.34 -4.18 -0.13
N SER A 404 14.26 -4.85 -0.55
CA SER A 404 13.89 -6.17 -0.02
C SER A 404 14.83 -7.29 -0.47
N VAL A 405 15.31 -7.25 -1.74
CA VAL A 405 16.21 -8.27 -2.30
C VAL A 405 17.67 -8.10 -1.86
N THR A 406 18.02 -6.97 -1.24
CA THR A 406 19.39 -6.70 -0.77
C THR A 406 19.53 -6.69 0.75
N PHE A 407 18.45 -6.78 1.50
CA PHE A 407 18.45 -6.57 2.95
C PHE A 407 19.32 -7.58 3.72
N LEU A 408 19.13 -8.87 3.49
CA LEU A 408 19.91 -9.91 4.19
C LEU A 408 21.35 -9.89 3.74
N SER A 409 21.59 -9.70 2.44
CA SER A 409 22.93 -9.54 1.86
C SER A 409 23.66 -8.33 2.44
N LEU A 410 22.96 -7.20 2.64
CA LEU A 410 23.51 -6.00 3.26
C LEU A 410 23.87 -6.24 4.74
N ILE A 411 23.01 -6.94 5.49
CA ILE A 411 23.28 -7.33 6.87
C ILE A 411 24.53 -8.22 6.95
N HIS A 412 24.70 -9.17 6.03
CA HIS A 412 25.88 -10.04 5.99
C HIS A 412 27.15 -9.29 5.62
N ALA A 413 27.09 -8.33 4.70
CA ALA A 413 28.24 -7.59 4.22
C ALA A 413 28.67 -6.45 5.16
N ALA A 414 27.72 -5.67 5.67
CA ALA A 414 27.97 -4.45 6.43
C ALA A 414 27.66 -4.57 7.94
N GLY A 415 26.95 -5.63 8.34
CA GLY A 415 26.47 -5.83 9.71
C GLY A 415 25.17 -5.11 10.02
N ASN A 416 24.55 -5.51 11.14
CA ASN A 416 23.22 -5.03 11.54
C ASN A 416 23.22 -3.52 11.76
N SER A 417 24.16 -3.00 12.54
CA SER A 417 24.24 -1.58 12.92
C SER A 417 24.36 -0.68 11.69
N VAL A 418 25.26 -0.99 10.76
CA VAL A 418 25.48 -0.18 9.55
C VAL A 418 24.26 -0.21 8.64
N THR A 419 23.59 -1.35 8.50
CA THR A 419 22.38 -1.48 7.69
C THR A 419 21.27 -0.52 8.18
N PHE A 420 21.01 -0.47 9.48
CA PHE A 420 20.00 0.45 10.02
C PHE A 420 20.45 1.92 9.99
N LEU A 421 21.76 2.20 10.08
CA LEU A 421 22.29 3.57 9.84
C LEU A 421 22.11 4.04 8.41
N ILE A 422 22.21 3.14 7.40
CA ILE A 422 21.91 3.47 6.00
C ILE A 422 20.44 3.88 5.87
N TYR A 423 19.51 3.16 6.49
CA TYR A 423 18.09 3.55 6.48
C TYR A 423 17.84 4.86 7.24
N ALA A 424 18.53 5.10 8.34
CA ALA A 424 18.49 6.39 9.04
C ALA A 424 19.01 7.54 8.17
N ALA A 425 20.06 7.32 7.37
CA ALA A 425 20.57 8.30 6.42
C ALA A 425 19.55 8.64 5.34
N PHE A 426 18.80 7.64 4.82
CA PHE A 426 17.67 7.90 3.91
C PHE A 426 16.55 8.70 4.61
N CYS A 427 16.25 8.45 5.89
CA CYS A 427 15.31 9.27 6.64
C CYS A 427 15.79 10.72 6.75
N ILE A 428 17.06 10.95 7.05
CA ILE A 428 17.66 12.30 7.09
C ILE A 428 17.57 12.97 5.71
N PHE A 429 17.93 12.26 4.65
CA PHE A 429 17.78 12.78 3.29
C PHE A 429 16.33 13.12 2.97
N THR A 430 15.37 12.31 3.43
CA THR A 430 13.95 12.59 3.31
C THR A 430 13.55 13.89 4.03
N LEU A 431 14.09 14.18 5.21
CA LEU A 431 13.84 15.46 5.90
C LEU A 431 14.31 16.66 5.07
N PHE A 432 15.47 16.56 4.42
CA PHE A 432 15.94 17.60 3.49
C PHE A 432 15.00 17.69 2.28
N PHE A 433 14.59 16.57 1.72
CA PHE A 433 13.64 16.56 0.59
C PHE A 433 12.30 17.20 0.96
N VAL A 434 11.76 16.91 2.14
CA VAL A 434 10.54 17.54 2.67
C VAL A 434 10.75 19.05 2.86
N ARG A 435 11.94 19.48 3.34
CA ARG A 435 12.22 20.89 3.61
C ARG A 435 12.28 21.73 2.35
N PHE A 436 12.96 21.22 1.31
CA PHE A 436 13.32 22.01 0.15
C PHE A 436 12.47 21.73 -1.08
N VAL A 437 11.86 20.54 -1.18
CA VAL A 437 11.22 20.09 -2.44
C VAL A 437 9.71 19.95 -2.30
N ILE A 438 9.18 19.47 -1.15
CA ILE A 438 7.74 19.24 -0.99
C ILE A 438 7.02 20.56 -0.65
N PRO A 439 6.01 21.00 -1.44
CA PRO A 439 5.14 22.11 -1.07
C PRO A 439 4.14 21.71 0.03
N GLU A 440 3.62 22.67 0.80
CA GLU A 440 2.47 22.41 1.68
C GLU A 440 1.19 22.42 0.85
N THR A 441 0.46 21.30 0.89
CA THR A 441 -0.74 21.11 0.05
C THR A 441 -2.06 21.36 0.78
N ARG A 442 -2.03 21.52 2.12
CA ARG A 442 -3.22 21.69 2.92
C ARG A 442 -4.02 22.93 2.54
N GLY A 443 -5.30 22.73 2.14
CA GLY A 443 -6.23 23.83 1.87
C GLY A 443 -5.94 24.66 0.63
N ARG A 444 -5.06 24.17 -0.27
CA ARG A 444 -4.74 24.84 -1.53
C ARG A 444 -5.43 24.18 -2.72
N GLU A 445 -5.75 24.98 -3.73
CA GLU A 445 -6.27 24.46 -5.00
C GLU A 445 -5.17 23.72 -5.77
N LEU A 446 -5.54 22.62 -6.42
CA LEU A 446 -4.60 21.73 -7.15
C LEU A 446 -3.79 22.46 -8.24
N GLU A 447 -4.41 23.47 -8.87
CA GLU A 447 -3.76 24.27 -9.91
C GLU A 447 -2.67 25.21 -9.35
N SER A 448 -2.87 25.76 -8.15
CA SER A 448 -1.87 26.59 -7.49
C SER A 448 -0.65 25.77 -7.02
N ILE A 449 -0.84 24.52 -6.60
CA ILE A 449 0.23 23.62 -6.17
C ILE A 449 1.13 23.25 -7.35
N SER A 450 0.55 22.96 -8.52
CA SER A 450 1.31 22.61 -9.72
C SER A 450 2.14 23.79 -10.24
N SER A 451 1.66 25.03 -10.10
CA SER A 451 2.39 26.24 -10.50
C SER A 451 3.56 26.57 -9.54
N GLU A 452 3.35 26.38 -8.25
CA GLU A 452 4.41 26.60 -7.22
C GLU A 452 5.52 25.53 -7.30
N ALA A 453 5.16 24.28 -7.53
CA ALA A 453 6.12 23.20 -7.76
C ALA A 453 7.05 23.49 -8.95
N ASN A 454 6.54 24.16 -9.99
CA ASN A 454 7.34 24.59 -11.13
C ASN A 454 8.16 25.86 -10.86
N ALA A 455 7.71 26.75 -9.97
CA ALA A 455 8.45 27.96 -9.56
C ALA A 455 9.66 27.65 -8.67
N VAL A 456 9.63 26.59 -7.87
CA VAL A 456 10.79 26.09 -7.09
C VAL A 456 11.91 25.54 -7.99
N ALA A 457 11.62 25.27 -9.26
CA ALA A 457 12.57 24.73 -10.23
C ALA A 457 13.28 25.82 -11.09
N GLN A 458 12.91 27.09 -10.97
CA GLN A 458 13.55 28.27 -11.56
C GLN A 458 14.42 29.00 -10.55
#